data_620db2ebc24d277b543503262097060d
#
_entry.id   620db2ebc24d277b543503262097060d
#
_cell.length_a   1.000
_cell.length_b   1.000
_cell.length_c   1.000
_cell.angle_alpha   90.00
_cell.angle_beta   90.00
_cell.angle_gamma   90.00
#
_symmetry.space_group_name_H-M   'P 1'
#
loop_
_entity.id
_entity.type
_entity.pdbx_description
1 polymer ?
#
loop_
_entity_poly.entity_id
_entity_poly.type
_entity_poly.pdbx_seq_one_letter_code
_entity_poly.pdbx_strand_id
1 'polypeptide(L)'
;MVARTNTRDKVLTLLKREHQLSVKELAQLLNISEVAVRKHLNTLERDSLIQINEIKQPMGRPLQVYSLTSKSEERFPKNYESMTVEFLHDLQESQGNEVIDFLFDKRQDRLEKEYLSNMLNKNPEQKVTELAKIQNEKGYMTELTKIDDDSYELIEYNCPIFSVASHFKKACRCETAMFQNVLGTKHVDRVCCQTDGETHCKFSIQFNN
;
A
#
# COMPACT_ATOMS: atom_id res chain seq x y z
N MET A 1 18.74 -14.33 7.42
CA MET A 1 19.70 -13.48 6.67
C MET A 1 19.46 -12.04 7.06
N VAL A 2 20.39 -11.40 7.76
CA VAL A 2 20.30 -9.96 8.09
C VAL A 2 20.53 -9.20 6.79
N ALA A 3 19.49 -8.58 6.25
CA ALA A 3 19.60 -7.72 5.09
C ALA A 3 20.71 -6.69 5.36
N ARG A 4 21.67 -6.52 4.44
CA ARG A 4 22.70 -5.49 4.51
C ARG A 4 21.99 -4.13 4.48
N THR A 5 21.72 -3.58 5.65
CA THR A 5 21.15 -2.24 5.79
C THR A 5 22.11 -1.25 5.16
N ASN A 6 21.66 -0.58 4.14
CA ASN A 6 22.42 0.44 3.44
C ASN A 6 22.67 1.64 4.40
N THR A 7 23.71 2.42 4.16
CA THR A 7 24.07 3.56 5.04
C THR A 7 22.94 4.58 5.17
N ARG A 8 22.10 4.77 4.13
CA ARG A 8 20.93 5.64 4.20
C ARG A 8 19.88 5.14 5.19
N ASP A 9 19.63 3.84 5.23
CA ASP A 9 18.71 3.23 6.19
C ASP A 9 19.22 3.36 7.61
N LYS A 10 20.55 3.27 7.81
CA LYS A 10 21.18 3.53 9.11
C LYS A 10 21.01 4.99 9.56
N VAL A 11 21.15 5.96 8.63
CA VAL A 11 20.88 7.38 8.93
C VAL A 11 19.43 7.58 9.36
N LEU A 12 18.46 7.03 8.61
CA LEU A 12 17.04 7.12 8.97
C LEU A 12 16.77 6.48 10.35
N THR A 13 17.34 5.32 10.61
CA THR A 13 17.19 4.63 11.90
C THR A 13 17.76 5.47 13.07
N LEU A 14 18.92 6.10 12.89
CA LEU A 14 19.50 7.00 13.89
C LEU A 14 18.62 8.22 14.13
N LEU A 15 18.14 8.87 13.06
CA LEU A 15 17.24 10.02 13.17
C LEU A 15 15.88 9.63 13.80
N LYS A 16 15.43 8.39 13.63
CA LYS A 16 14.22 7.88 14.31
C LYS A 16 14.41 7.75 15.81
N ARG A 17 15.61 7.32 16.24
CA ARG A 17 15.92 7.07 17.65
C ARG A 17 16.25 8.35 18.42
N GLU A 18 17.04 9.23 17.80
CA GLU A 18 17.60 10.43 18.43
C GLU A 18 16.80 11.72 18.10
N HIS A 19 15.72 11.58 17.28
CA HIS A 19 14.85 12.63 16.79
C HIS A 19 15.52 13.66 15.87
N GLN A 20 16.70 14.16 16.23
CA GLN A 20 17.48 15.09 15.40
C GLN A 20 18.97 14.93 15.67
N LEU A 21 19.78 15.01 14.62
CA LEU A 21 21.24 14.89 14.68
C LEU A 21 21.90 15.85 13.69
N SER A 22 23.07 16.38 14.10
CA SER A 22 23.97 17.12 13.21
C SER A 22 24.79 16.19 12.33
N VAL A 23 25.44 16.74 11.29
CA VAL A 23 26.37 15.99 10.43
C VAL A 23 27.50 15.34 11.25
N LYS A 24 28.03 16.07 12.22
CA LYS A 24 29.14 15.62 13.08
C LYS A 24 28.73 14.41 13.91
N GLU A 25 27.57 14.46 14.55
CA GLU A 25 27.02 13.34 15.36
C GLU A 25 26.76 12.12 14.51
N LEU A 26 26.14 12.30 13.33
CA LEU A 26 25.92 11.21 12.37
C LEU A 26 27.24 10.58 11.89
N ALA A 27 28.27 11.40 11.64
CA ALA A 27 29.60 10.93 11.23
C ALA A 27 30.24 10.05 12.32
N GLN A 28 30.14 10.48 13.56
CA GLN A 28 30.63 9.73 14.72
C GLN A 28 29.88 8.39 14.90
N LEU A 29 28.54 8.43 14.90
CA LEU A 29 27.70 7.24 15.12
C LEU A 29 27.83 6.21 13.99
N LEU A 30 28.04 6.67 12.75
CA LEU A 30 28.19 5.79 11.58
C LEU A 30 29.64 5.38 11.31
N ASN A 31 30.62 6.01 12.01
CA ASN A 31 32.06 5.84 11.80
C ASN A 31 32.47 6.06 10.33
N ILE A 32 32.00 7.18 9.73
CA ILE A 32 32.33 7.61 8.36
C ILE A 32 32.63 9.11 8.34
N SER A 33 33.21 9.61 7.26
CA SER A 33 33.52 11.04 7.15
C SER A 33 32.24 11.89 7.04
N GLU A 34 32.31 13.14 7.52
CA GLU A 34 31.22 14.12 7.36
C GLU A 34 30.85 14.36 5.90
N VAL A 35 31.82 14.29 4.98
CA VAL A 35 31.58 14.39 3.52
C VAL A 35 30.68 13.26 3.03
N ALA A 36 30.95 12.04 3.49
CA ALA A 36 30.11 10.88 3.15
C ALA A 36 28.70 11.01 3.72
N VAL A 37 28.57 11.49 4.99
CA VAL A 37 27.26 11.77 5.60
C VAL A 37 26.49 12.78 4.78
N ARG A 38 27.09 13.92 4.41
CA ARG A 38 26.43 14.97 3.60
C ARG A 38 25.90 14.43 2.28
N LYS A 39 26.64 13.55 1.61
CA LYS A 39 26.18 12.90 0.38
C LYS A 39 24.90 12.07 0.61
N HIS A 40 24.81 11.34 1.71
CA HIS A 40 23.62 10.58 2.05
C HIS A 40 22.46 11.49 2.43
N LEU A 41 22.71 12.52 3.25
CA LEU A 41 21.70 13.51 3.65
C LEU A 41 21.11 14.24 2.46
N ASN A 42 21.93 14.73 1.51
CA ASN A 42 21.44 15.39 0.29
C ASN A 42 20.50 14.49 -0.54
N THR A 43 20.78 13.17 -0.56
CA THR A 43 19.90 12.23 -1.25
C THR A 43 18.59 12.05 -0.52
N LEU A 44 18.64 11.88 0.82
CA LEU A 44 17.44 11.69 1.65
C LEU A 44 16.56 12.96 1.69
N GLU A 45 17.18 14.14 1.65
CA GLU A 45 16.48 15.42 1.56
C GLU A 45 15.78 15.59 0.21
N ARG A 46 16.47 15.31 -0.91
CA ARG A 46 15.88 15.30 -2.25
C ARG A 46 14.69 14.34 -2.34
N ASP A 47 14.78 13.19 -1.69
CA ASP A 47 13.70 12.20 -1.61
C ASP A 47 12.60 12.62 -0.61
N SER A 48 12.75 13.80 0.03
CA SER A 48 11.84 14.37 1.04
C SER A 48 11.64 13.48 2.27
N LEU A 49 12.64 12.68 2.62
CA LEU A 49 12.60 11.79 3.80
C LEU A 49 13.12 12.48 5.06
N ILE A 50 13.96 13.51 4.91
CA ILE A 50 14.48 14.31 6.02
C ILE A 50 14.30 15.79 5.73
N GLN A 51 14.36 16.59 6.77
CA GLN A 51 14.34 18.05 6.73
C GLN A 51 15.47 18.62 7.58
N ILE A 52 15.90 19.84 7.23
CA ILE A 52 16.92 20.59 7.94
C ILE A 52 16.23 21.53 8.94
N ASN A 53 16.72 21.56 10.16
CA ASN A 53 16.35 22.53 11.18
C ASN A 53 17.61 23.27 11.66
N GLU A 54 17.45 24.49 12.12
CA GLU A 54 18.53 25.30 12.67
C GLU A 54 18.31 25.52 14.17
N ILE A 55 19.31 25.15 14.97
CA ILE A 55 19.32 25.40 16.41
C ILE A 55 20.21 26.62 16.67
N LYS A 56 19.61 27.69 17.22
CA LYS A 56 20.35 28.88 17.63
C LYS A 56 21.35 28.49 18.72
N GLN A 57 22.61 28.94 18.56
CA GLN A 57 23.64 28.79 19.56
C GLN A 57 23.86 30.11 20.33
N PRO A 58 24.31 30.08 21.59
CA PRO A 58 24.58 31.28 22.36
C PRO A 58 25.64 32.17 21.71
N MET A 59 26.58 31.58 20.97
CA MET A 59 27.62 32.26 20.23
C MET A 59 27.98 31.46 18.98
N GLY A 60 28.16 32.16 17.84
CA GLY A 60 28.51 31.55 16.57
C GLY A 60 27.32 31.33 15.62
N ARG A 61 27.55 30.55 14.56
CA ARG A 61 26.55 30.24 13.52
C ARG A 61 25.54 29.20 14.05
N PRO A 62 24.24 29.31 13.67
CA PRO A 62 23.27 28.30 14.04
C PRO A 62 23.72 26.89 13.62
N LEU A 63 23.47 25.92 14.50
CA LEU A 63 23.78 24.52 14.22
C LEU A 63 22.69 23.92 13.35
N GLN A 64 23.09 23.40 12.18
CA GLN A 64 22.16 22.61 11.34
C GLN A 64 22.03 21.20 11.89
N VAL A 65 20.77 20.78 12.09
CA VAL A 65 20.39 19.44 12.50
C VAL A 65 19.37 18.89 11.51
N TYR A 66 19.36 17.59 11.37
CA TYR A 66 18.48 16.86 10.46
C TYR A 66 17.47 16.07 11.28
N SER A 67 16.23 16.06 10.84
CA SER A 67 15.13 15.26 11.41
C SER A 67 14.34 14.56 10.32
N LEU A 68 13.58 13.54 10.70
CA LEU A 68 12.68 12.85 9.77
C LEU A 68 11.49 13.73 9.40
N THR A 69 10.96 13.55 8.19
CA THR A 69 9.65 14.07 7.75
C THR A 69 8.56 13.05 8.04
N SER A 70 7.29 13.45 7.94
CA SER A 70 6.15 12.51 8.02
C SER A 70 6.21 11.42 6.93
N LYS A 71 6.70 11.75 5.74
CA LYS A 71 6.89 10.78 4.64
C LYS A 71 7.84 9.65 5.00
N SER A 72 8.83 9.90 5.83
CA SER A 72 9.79 8.87 6.25
C SER A 72 9.18 7.79 7.14
N GLU A 73 8.01 8.04 7.75
CA GLU A 73 7.30 7.06 8.58
C GLU A 73 6.95 5.79 7.80
N GLU A 74 6.73 5.89 6.49
CA GLU A 74 6.45 4.75 5.61
C GLU A 74 7.65 3.80 5.46
N ARG A 75 8.87 4.25 5.82
CA ARG A 75 10.09 3.44 5.77
C ARG A 75 10.29 2.54 6.98
N PHE A 76 9.52 2.73 8.03
CA PHE A 76 9.63 1.94 9.25
C PHE A 76 8.58 0.84 9.28
N PRO A 77 8.90 -0.32 9.89
CA PRO A 77 7.95 -1.41 10.02
C PRO A 77 6.62 -0.96 10.65
N LYS A 78 5.53 -1.44 10.09
CA LYS A 78 4.17 -1.22 10.58
C LYS A 78 3.56 -2.58 10.96
N ASN A 79 2.65 -2.59 11.91
CA ASN A 79 1.96 -3.80 12.35
C ASN A 79 0.44 -3.71 12.17
N TYR A 80 -0.01 -2.83 11.26
CA TYR A 80 -1.45 -2.61 11.04
C TYR A 80 -2.17 -3.85 10.53
N GLU A 81 -1.49 -4.66 9.70
CA GLU A 81 -2.06 -5.87 9.14
C GLU A 81 -2.36 -6.91 10.21
N SER A 82 -1.37 -7.26 11.05
CA SER A 82 -1.54 -8.20 12.16
C SER A 82 -2.61 -7.73 13.14
N MET A 83 -2.53 -6.46 13.57
CA MET A 83 -3.51 -5.88 14.47
C MET A 83 -4.93 -5.91 13.88
N THR A 84 -5.09 -5.69 12.58
CA THR A 84 -6.39 -5.76 11.90
C THR A 84 -6.94 -7.20 11.92
N VAL A 85 -6.08 -8.18 11.64
CA VAL A 85 -6.47 -9.61 11.68
C VAL A 85 -6.88 -10.01 13.10
N GLU A 86 -6.10 -9.62 14.10
CA GLU A 86 -6.40 -9.88 15.51
C GLU A 86 -7.77 -9.31 15.91
N PHE A 87 -8.04 -8.03 15.63
CA PHE A 87 -9.33 -7.40 15.93
C PHE A 87 -10.51 -8.06 15.20
N LEU A 88 -10.31 -8.50 13.95
CA LEU A 88 -11.36 -9.21 13.22
C LEU A 88 -11.63 -10.60 13.83
N HIS A 89 -10.60 -11.31 14.31
CA HIS A 89 -10.78 -12.56 15.02
C HIS A 89 -11.50 -12.37 16.36
N ASP A 90 -11.11 -11.37 17.16
CA ASP A 90 -11.77 -11.04 18.43
C ASP A 90 -13.26 -10.70 18.21
N LEU A 91 -13.56 -9.94 17.15
CA LEU A 91 -14.94 -9.64 16.76
C LEU A 91 -15.70 -10.90 16.34
N GLN A 92 -15.07 -11.77 15.55
CA GLN A 92 -15.66 -13.04 15.12
C GLN A 92 -15.96 -13.95 16.31
N GLU A 93 -15.02 -14.03 17.27
CA GLU A 93 -15.20 -14.85 18.48
C GLU A 93 -16.30 -14.32 19.38
N SER A 94 -16.37 -12.99 19.57
CA SER A 94 -17.32 -12.35 20.48
C SER A 94 -18.73 -12.18 19.91
N GLN A 95 -18.89 -12.01 18.59
CA GLN A 95 -20.16 -11.64 17.94
C GLN A 95 -20.55 -12.55 16.75
N GLY A 96 -19.73 -13.55 16.44
CA GLY A 96 -20.00 -14.50 15.38
C GLY A 96 -19.58 -14.03 13.97
N ASN A 97 -19.85 -14.86 12.96
CA ASN A 97 -19.46 -14.59 11.58
C ASN A 97 -20.26 -13.44 10.94
N GLU A 98 -21.48 -13.20 11.42
CA GLU A 98 -22.36 -12.18 10.84
C GLU A 98 -21.78 -10.77 10.92
N VAL A 99 -21.07 -10.43 12.00
CA VAL A 99 -20.39 -9.13 12.12
C VAL A 99 -19.27 -8.99 11.12
N ILE A 100 -18.54 -10.06 10.85
CA ILE A 100 -17.47 -10.07 9.84
C ILE A 100 -18.04 -9.85 8.45
N ASP A 101 -19.09 -10.59 8.09
CA ASP A 101 -19.78 -10.41 6.82
C ASP A 101 -20.30 -8.98 6.66
N PHE A 102 -20.95 -8.43 7.69
CA PHE A 102 -21.42 -7.05 7.71
C PHE A 102 -20.28 -6.03 7.47
N LEU A 103 -19.11 -6.21 8.09
CA LEU A 103 -17.97 -5.30 7.92
C LEU A 103 -17.45 -5.32 6.49
N PHE A 104 -17.33 -6.51 5.87
CA PHE A 104 -16.88 -6.63 4.49
C PHE A 104 -17.93 -6.12 3.50
N ASP A 105 -19.21 -6.34 3.72
CA ASP A 105 -20.29 -5.78 2.90
C ASP A 105 -20.29 -4.24 2.98
N LYS A 106 -20.09 -3.65 4.16
CA LYS A 106 -19.93 -2.21 4.31
C LYS A 106 -18.68 -1.66 3.63
N ARG A 107 -17.58 -2.43 3.63
CA ARG A 107 -16.39 -2.07 2.87
C ARG A 107 -16.67 -2.10 1.37
N GLN A 108 -17.33 -3.14 0.87
CA GLN A 108 -17.77 -3.25 -0.52
C GLN A 108 -18.62 -2.05 -0.93
N ASP A 109 -19.68 -1.71 -0.18
CA ASP A 109 -20.56 -0.55 -0.44
C ASP A 109 -19.77 0.77 -0.61
N ARG A 110 -18.75 0.99 0.23
CA ARG A 110 -17.91 2.20 0.15
C ARG A 110 -17.05 2.22 -1.11
N LEU A 111 -16.42 1.09 -1.43
CA LEU A 111 -15.58 0.97 -2.62
C LEU A 111 -16.40 1.07 -3.90
N GLU A 112 -17.58 0.44 -3.96
CA GLU A 112 -18.49 0.56 -5.11
C GLU A 112 -18.85 2.01 -5.39
N LYS A 113 -19.22 2.78 -4.38
CA LYS A 113 -19.54 4.22 -4.55
C LYS A 113 -18.34 5.01 -5.09
N GLU A 114 -17.16 4.73 -4.58
CA GLU A 114 -15.91 5.36 -5.04
C GLU A 114 -15.64 5.01 -6.51
N TYR A 115 -15.71 3.73 -6.88
CA TYR A 115 -15.42 3.27 -8.25
C TYR A 115 -16.49 3.72 -9.25
N LEU A 116 -17.79 3.64 -8.90
CA LEU A 116 -18.89 4.06 -9.76
C LEU A 116 -18.78 5.54 -10.16
N SER A 117 -18.26 6.40 -9.28
CA SER A 117 -18.03 7.81 -9.62
C SER A 117 -17.08 8.00 -10.80
N ASN A 118 -16.15 7.05 -11.00
CA ASN A 118 -15.18 7.05 -12.09
C ASN A 118 -15.69 6.29 -13.34
N MET A 119 -16.81 5.57 -13.23
CA MET A 119 -17.37 4.75 -14.31
C MET A 119 -18.47 5.45 -15.13
N LEU A 120 -18.88 6.64 -14.71
CA LEU A 120 -19.98 7.40 -15.37
C LEU A 120 -19.67 7.66 -16.84
N ASN A 121 -20.66 7.43 -17.71
CA ASN A 121 -20.60 7.68 -19.15
C ASN A 121 -19.49 6.90 -19.89
N LYS A 122 -18.98 5.81 -19.32
CA LYS A 122 -17.97 4.95 -19.94
C LYS A 122 -18.60 3.73 -20.59
N ASN A 123 -18.10 3.38 -21.79
CA ASN A 123 -18.43 2.11 -22.43
C ASN A 123 -17.71 0.93 -21.73
N PRO A 124 -18.03 -0.33 -22.05
CA PRO A 124 -17.43 -1.51 -21.43
C PRO A 124 -15.90 -1.49 -21.38
N GLU A 125 -15.23 -1.23 -22.50
CA GLU A 125 -13.77 -1.18 -22.60
C GLU A 125 -13.16 -0.09 -21.71
N GLN A 126 -13.77 1.09 -21.70
CA GLN A 126 -13.34 2.20 -20.83
C GLN A 126 -13.54 1.88 -19.35
N LYS A 127 -14.60 1.15 -18.98
CA LYS A 127 -14.85 0.73 -17.60
C LYS A 127 -13.79 -0.25 -17.10
N VAL A 128 -13.43 -1.27 -17.90
CA VAL A 128 -12.40 -2.24 -17.50
C VAL A 128 -11.04 -1.59 -17.42
N THR A 129 -10.71 -0.68 -18.34
CA THR A 129 -9.49 0.12 -18.30
C THR A 129 -9.41 0.98 -17.02
N GLU A 130 -10.53 1.63 -16.67
CA GLU A 130 -10.58 2.44 -15.44
C GLU A 130 -10.49 1.57 -14.18
N LEU A 131 -11.12 0.40 -14.18
CA LEU A 131 -10.99 -0.58 -13.09
C LEU A 131 -9.52 -0.95 -12.87
N ALA A 132 -8.82 -1.34 -13.94
CA ALA A 132 -7.40 -1.70 -13.87
C ALA A 132 -6.54 -0.54 -13.35
N LYS A 133 -6.83 0.69 -13.78
CA LYS A 133 -6.15 1.89 -13.30
C LYS A 133 -6.36 2.10 -11.79
N ILE A 134 -7.61 2.06 -11.31
CA ILE A 134 -7.92 2.23 -9.89
C ILE A 134 -7.26 1.13 -9.04
N GLN A 135 -7.29 -0.12 -9.51
CA GLN A 135 -6.62 -1.23 -8.83
C GLN A 135 -5.11 -1.01 -8.76
N ASN A 136 -4.47 -0.52 -9.82
CA ASN A 136 -3.05 -0.16 -9.80
C ASN A 136 -2.74 0.95 -8.79
N GLU A 137 -3.56 2.00 -8.73
CA GLU A 137 -3.42 3.10 -7.76
C GLU A 137 -3.58 2.58 -6.32
N LYS A 138 -4.39 1.55 -6.10
CA LYS A 138 -4.58 0.87 -4.81
C LYS A 138 -3.51 -0.21 -4.52
N GLY A 139 -2.55 -0.44 -5.44
CA GLY A 139 -1.40 -1.30 -5.22
C GLY A 139 -1.58 -2.77 -5.61
N TYR A 140 -2.59 -3.12 -6.39
CA TYR A 140 -2.83 -4.51 -6.83
C TYR A 140 -1.89 -4.98 -7.94
N MET A 141 -1.16 -4.08 -8.61
CA MET A 141 -0.24 -4.39 -9.72
C MET A 141 -0.97 -5.17 -10.83
N THR A 142 -1.94 -4.50 -11.47
CA THR A 142 -2.82 -5.13 -12.45
C THR A 142 -2.25 -5.12 -13.85
N GLU A 143 -2.56 -6.19 -14.58
CA GLU A 143 -2.39 -6.30 -16.03
C GLU A 143 -3.75 -6.61 -16.65
N LEU A 144 -4.14 -5.85 -17.69
CA LEU A 144 -5.39 -6.00 -18.39
C LEU A 144 -5.11 -6.45 -19.81
N THR A 145 -5.74 -7.55 -20.23
CA THR A 145 -5.66 -8.09 -21.60
C THR A 145 -7.04 -8.16 -22.21
N LYS A 146 -7.21 -7.60 -23.40
CA LYS A 146 -8.42 -7.78 -24.21
C LYS A 146 -8.31 -9.11 -24.95
N ILE A 147 -9.28 -9.99 -24.75
CA ILE A 147 -9.34 -11.32 -25.38
C ILE A 147 -10.11 -11.25 -26.70
N ASP A 148 -11.27 -10.59 -26.68
CA ASP A 148 -12.09 -10.27 -27.86
C ASP A 148 -12.84 -8.95 -27.62
N ASP A 149 -13.87 -8.65 -28.45
CA ASP A 149 -14.55 -7.35 -28.38
C ASP A 149 -15.30 -7.13 -27.08
N ASP A 150 -15.77 -8.19 -26.42
CA ASP A 150 -16.58 -8.11 -25.21
C ASP A 150 -15.97 -8.87 -24.02
N SER A 151 -14.79 -9.48 -24.19
CA SER A 151 -14.15 -10.31 -23.17
C SER A 151 -12.76 -9.79 -22.80
N TYR A 152 -12.48 -9.75 -21.51
CA TYR A 152 -11.24 -9.24 -20.94
C TYR A 152 -10.71 -10.18 -19.87
N GLU A 153 -9.40 -10.16 -19.66
CA GLU A 153 -8.72 -10.81 -18.57
C GLU A 153 -8.01 -9.76 -17.73
N LEU A 154 -8.27 -9.74 -16.43
CA LEU A 154 -7.60 -8.89 -15.47
C LEU A 154 -6.78 -9.76 -14.52
N ILE A 155 -5.48 -9.51 -14.45
CA ILE A 155 -4.56 -10.19 -13.53
C ILE A 155 -4.11 -9.19 -12.47
N GLU A 156 -4.07 -9.60 -11.20
CA GLU A 156 -3.56 -8.85 -10.06
C GLU A 156 -2.40 -9.61 -9.44
N TYR A 157 -1.19 -9.08 -9.58
CA TYR A 157 0.04 -9.73 -9.08
C TYR A 157 0.32 -9.46 -7.60
N ASN A 158 -0.34 -8.50 -7.01
CA ASN A 158 -0.22 -8.18 -5.59
C ASN A 158 -1.60 -8.03 -4.95
N CYS A 159 -1.76 -8.52 -3.73
CA CYS A 159 -2.95 -8.29 -2.93
C CYS A 159 -2.62 -7.41 -1.72
N PRO A 160 -2.94 -6.10 -1.74
CA PRO A 160 -2.64 -5.18 -0.64
C PRO A 160 -3.30 -5.53 0.69
N ILE A 161 -4.31 -6.40 0.66
CA ILE A 161 -5.04 -6.87 1.84
C ILE A 161 -4.80 -8.37 2.10
N PHE A 162 -3.72 -8.94 1.59
CA PHE A 162 -3.45 -10.39 1.63
C PHE A 162 -3.56 -10.97 3.05
N SER A 163 -2.95 -10.30 4.03
CA SER A 163 -2.97 -10.76 5.43
C SER A 163 -4.39 -10.90 5.98
N VAL A 164 -5.30 -10.00 5.60
CA VAL A 164 -6.71 -10.07 6.00
C VAL A 164 -7.49 -11.08 5.15
N ALA A 165 -7.31 -11.04 3.83
CA ALA A 165 -8.05 -11.88 2.88
C ALA A 165 -7.73 -13.38 3.02
N SER A 166 -6.52 -13.74 3.45
CA SER A 166 -6.12 -15.12 3.72
C SER A 166 -6.86 -15.73 4.92
N HIS A 167 -7.24 -14.91 5.90
CA HIS A 167 -8.03 -15.34 7.06
C HIS A 167 -9.54 -15.22 6.80
N PHE A 168 -9.96 -14.20 6.05
CA PHE A 168 -11.36 -13.86 5.80
C PHE A 168 -11.68 -13.83 4.31
N LYS A 169 -11.96 -15.01 3.72
CA LYS A 169 -12.27 -15.18 2.28
C LYS A 169 -13.48 -14.36 1.80
N LYS A 170 -14.31 -13.86 2.71
CA LYS A 170 -15.39 -12.90 2.39
C LYS A 170 -14.84 -11.67 1.67
N ALA A 171 -13.63 -11.20 2.01
CA ALA A 171 -12.98 -10.08 1.32
C ALA A 171 -12.84 -10.32 -0.17
N CYS A 172 -12.39 -11.53 -0.58
CA CYS A 172 -12.25 -11.91 -1.99
C CYS A 172 -13.60 -11.99 -2.71
N ARG A 173 -14.64 -12.55 -2.04
CA ARG A 173 -15.99 -12.61 -2.61
C ARG A 173 -16.59 -11.21 -2.83
N CYS A 174 -16.44 -10.33 -1.86
CA CYS A 174 -16.87 -8.94 -1.96
C CYS A 174 -16.18 -8.20 -3.10
N GLU A 175 -14.89 -8.44 -3.34
CA GLU A 175 -14.18 -7.82 -4.46
C GLU A 175 -14.71 -8.29 -5.82
N THR A 176 -14.97 -9.58 -6.00
CA THR A 176 -15.59 -10.09 -7.24
C THR A 176 -16.98 -9.51 -7.45
N ALA A 177 -17.82 -9.46 -6.40
CA ALA A 177 -19.15 -8.87 -6.46
C ALA A 177 -19.09 -7.36 -6.77
N MET A 178 -18.14 -6.65 -6.17
CA MET A 178 -17.88 -5.24 -6.47
C MET A 178 -17.54 -5.04 -7.96
N PHE A 179 -16.67 -5.86 -8.54
CA PHE A 179 -16.34 -5.78 -9.98
C PHE A 179 -17.56 -6.00 -10.85
N GLN A 180 -18.41 -7.00 -10.53
CA GLN A 180 -19.68 -7.21 -11.24
C GLN A 180 -20.56 -5.95 -11.21
N ASN A 181 -20.72 -5.33 -10.05
CA ASN A 181 -21.58 -4.16 -9.86
C ASN A 181 -21.02 -2.91 -10.59
N VAL A 182 -19.74 -2.62 -10.47
CA VAL A 182 -19.15 -1.41 -11.08
C VAL A 182 -19.01 -1.51 -12.60
N LEU A 183 -18.78 -2.71 -13.12
CA LEU A 183 -18.71 -2.96 -14.56
C LEU A 183 -20.13 -3.06 -15.17
N GLY A 184 -21.13 -3.42 -14.38
CA GLY A 184 -22.51 -3.62 -14.83
C GLY A 184 -22.71 -4.93 -15.61
N THR A 185 -21.92 -5.96 -15.29
CA THR A 185 -22.08 -7.32 -15.83
C THR A 185 -21.98 -8.35 -14.70
N LYS A 186 -22.76 -9.42 -14.80
CA LYS A 186 -22.70 -10.55 -13.84
C LYS A 186 -21.59 -11.55 -14.20
N HIS A 187 -21.02 -11.45 -15.38
CA HIS A 187 -20.01 -12.38 -15.90
C HIS A 187 -18.61 -11.87 -15.55
N VAL A 188 -18.33 -11.79 -14.26
CA VAL A 188 -17.00 -11.58 -13.72
C VAL A 188 -16.72 -12.76 -12.80
N ASP A 189 -15.80 -13.60 -13.21
CA ASP A 189 -15.41 -14.81 -12.50
C ASP A 189 -13.95 -14.73 -12.06
N ARG A 190 -13.70 -14.98 -10.78
CA ARG A 190 -12.33 -15.13 -10.27
C ARG A 190 -11.84 -16.55 -10.59
N VAL A 191 -10.94 -16.66 -11.57
CA VAL A 191 -10.41 -17.94 -12.08
C VAL A 191 -9.38 -18.55 -11.14
N CYS A 192 -8.51 -17.72 -10.53
CA CYS A 192 -7.58 -18.15 -9.49
C CYS A 192 -7.38 -17.03 -8.45
N CYS A 193 -6.86 -17.39 -7.27
CA CYS A 193 -6.73 -16.47 -6.16
C CYS A 193 -5.44 -16.71 -5.36
N GLN A 194 -4.70 -15.65 -5.07
CA GLN A 194 -3.48 -15.72 -4.24
C GLN A 194 -3.74 -16.34 -2.85
N THR A 195 -4.91 -16.08 -2.27
CA THR A 195 -5.25 -16.64 -0.96
C THR A 195 -5.58 -18.14 -1.00
N ASP A 196 -5.64 -18.76 -2.18
CA ASP A 196 -5.79 -20.20 -2.39
C ASP A 196 -4.47 -20.88 -2.75
N GLY A 197 -3.34 -20.14 -2.66
CA GLY A 197 -1.99 -20.63 -2.92
C GLY A 197 -1.45 -20.33 -4.32
N GLU A 198 -2.23 -19.62 -5.14
CA GLU A 198 -1.80 -19.20 -6.46
C GLU A 198 -0.83 -18.00 -6.42
N THR A 199 -0.09 -17.78 -7.50
CA THR A 199 0.89 -16.67 -7.58
C THR A 199 0.25 -15.30 -7.82
N HIS A 200 -1.01 -15.25 -8.26
CA HIS A 200 -1.76 -14.04 -8.61
C HIS A 200 -3.26 -14.29 -8.48
N CYS A 201 -4.05 -13.22 -8.51
CA CYS A 201 -5.49 -13.30 -8.75
C CYS A 201 -5.77 -13.04 -10.22
N LYS A 202 -6.71 -13.79 -10.80
CA LYS A 202 -7.10 -13.66 -12.19
C LYS A 202 -8.61 -13.61 -12.31
N PHE A 203 -9.10 -12.67 -13.09
CA PHE A 203 -10.53 -12.48 -13.38
C PHE A 203 -10.78 -12.60 -14.87
N SER A 204 -11.80 -13.39 -15.23
CA SER A 204 -12.42 -13.38 -16.55
C SER A 204 -13.62 -12.44 -16.50
N ILE A 205 -13.70 -11.52 -17.44
CA ILE A 205 -14.75 -10.49 -17.52
C ILE A 205 -15.39 -10.57 -18.90
N GLN A 206 -16.73 -10.69 -18.95
CA GLN A 206 -17.49 -10.73 -20.19
C GLN A 206 -18.68 -9.76 -20.12
N PHE A 207 -18.94 -9.05 -21.21
CA PHE A 207 -20.05 -8.08 -21.33
C PHE A 207 -21.22 -8.58 -22.17
N ASN A 208 -21.09 -9.73 -22.83
CA ASN A 208 -22.17 -10.31 -23.59
C ASN A 208 -23.19 -11.01 -22.69
N ASN A 209 -24.47 -10.79 -23.01
CA ASN A 209 -25.61 -11.52 -22.45
C ASN A 209 -25.72 -12.93 -23.04
#